data_c220171e618d77a6d25768ba9ccdf633
#
_entry.id   c220171e618d77a6d25768ba9ccdf633
#
_cell.length_a   1.000
_cell.length_b   1.000
_cell.length_c   1.000
_cell.angle_alpha   90.00
_cell.angle_beta   90.00
_cell.angle_gamma   90.00
#
_symmetry.space_group_name_H-M   'P 1'
#
loop_
_entity.id
_entity.type
_entity.pdbx_description
1 polymer ?
#
loop_
_entity_poly.entity_id
_entity_poly.type
_entity_poly.pdbx_seq_one_letter_code
_entity_poly.pdbx_strand_id
1 'polypeptide(L)'
;EERARVEAGLRDMGYEPMQSVTNFVSCDIGRPGMEVVAAMRERGVRISTVGGDEFANYIRLSMGIPEDTDAFLKELREVLK
;
A
#
# COMPACT_ATOMS: atom_id res chain seq x y z
N GLU A 1 -6.33 1.61 15.56
CA GLU A 1 -6.99 0.95 14.43
C GLU A 1 -6.02 0.76 13.28
N GLU A 2 -6.09 -0.38 12.62
CA GLU A 2 -5.11 -0.73 11.59
C GLU A 2 -5.14 0.18 10.38
N ARG A 3 -6.32 0.61 9.97
CA ARG A 3 -6.45 1.53 8.85
C ARG A 3 -5.73 2.84 9.11
N ALA A 4 -5.92 3.38 10.30
CA ALA A 4 -5.28 4.63 10.69
C ALA A 4 -3.76 4.47 10.71
N ARG A 5 -3.26 3.31 11.15
CA ARG A 5 -1.83 3.02 11.16
C ARG A 5 -1.26 2.99 9.75
N VAL A 6 -1.96 2.34 8.83
CA VAL A 6 -1.52 2.26 7.44
C VAL A 6 -1.51 3.66 6.81
N GLU A 7 -2.58 4.42 7.03
CA GLU A 7 -2.67 5.77 6.49
C GLU A 7 -1.57 6.66 7.03
N ALA A 8 -1.33 6.59 8.34
CA ALA A 8 -0.27 7.39 8.95
C ALA A 8 1.11 7.00 8.41
N GLY A 9 1.36 5.71 8.22
CA GLY A 9 2.62 5.24 7.67
C GLY A 9 2.85 5.71 6.25
N LEU A 10 1.80 5.69 5.43
CA LEU A 10 1.90 6.16 4.04
C LEU A 10 2.19 7.67 4.00
N ARG A 11 1.52 8.45 4.86
CA ARG A 11 1.77 9.89 4.93
C ARG A 11 3.20 10.16 5.39
N ASP A 12 3.70 9.36 6.31
CA ASP A 12 5.07 9.49 6.80
C ASP A 12 6.08 9.25 5.68
N MET A 13 5.74 8.42 4.71
CA MET A 13 6.60 8.17 3.55
C MET A 13 6.43 9.24 2.46
N GLY A 14 5.51 10.17 2.63
CA GLY A 14 5.26 11.23 1.66
C GLY A 14 4.11 10.97 0.70
N TYR A 15 3.28 9.99 0.97
CA TYR A 15 2.15 9.65 0.11
C TYR A 15 0.84 9.92 0.83
N GLU A 16 -0.19 10.28 0.07
CA GLU A 16 -1.50 10.58 0.64
C GLU A 16 -2.47 9.45 0.28
N PRO A 17 -2.93 8.66 1.27
CA PRO A 17 -3.88 7.59 0.98
C PRO A 17 -5.23 8.14 0.58
N MET A 18 -5.94 7.41 -0.29
CA MET A 18 -7.27 7.79 -0.69
C MET A 18 -8.26 7.61 0.46
N GLN A 19 -9.19 8.54 0.55
CA GLN A 19 -10.31 8.42 1.50
C GLN A 19 -11.18 7.25 1.06
N SER A 20 -11.54 6.39 1.99
CA SER A 20 -12.38 5.24 1.68
C SER A 20 -13.15 4.81 2.92
N VAL A 21 -14.36 4.29 2.70
CA VAL A 21 -15.16 3.71 3.77
C VAL A 21 -15.15 2.18 3.73
N THR A 22 -14.32 1.61 2.87
CA THR A 22 -14.21 0.17 2.73
C THR A 22 -13.08 -0.37 3.59
N ASN A 23 -12.85 -1.69 3.51
CA ASN A 23 -11.76 -2.34 4.24
C ASN A 23 -10.43 -2.23 3.51
N PHE A 24 -10.34 -1.38 2.51
CA PHE A 24 -9.12 -1.21 1.72
C PHE A 24 -8.53 0.17 1.94
N VAL A 25 -7.21 0.24 1.84
CA VAL A 25 -6.51 1.51 1.73
C VAL A 25 -5.82 1.52 0.38
N SER A 26 -6.04 2.57 -0.41
CA SER A 26 -5.41 2.73 -1.72
C SER A 26 -4.57 4.00 -1.72
N CYS A 27 -3.49 4.00 -2.48
CA CYS A 27 -2.57 5.12 -2.46
C CYS A 27 -1.82 5.22 -3.79
N ASP A 28 -1.68 6.45 -4.28
CA ASP A 28 -0.84 6.75 -5.44
C ASP A 28 0.61 6.81 -4.96
N ILE A 29 1.46 5.97 -5.52
CA ILE A 29 2.85 5.88 -5.12
C ILE A 29 3.81 6.46 -6.16
N GLY A 30 3.28 7.06 -7.22
CA GLY A 30 4.09 7.76 -8.22
C GLY A 30 4.92 6.87 -9.13
N ARG A 31 4.66 5.56 -9.12
CA ARG A 31 5.34 4.61 -9.99
C ARG A 31 4.38 3.46 -10.27
N PRO A 32 4.64 2.63 -11.30
CA PRO A 32 3.67 1.58 -11.66
C PRO A 32 3.36 0.66 -10.48
N GLY A 33 2.09 0.57 -10.13
CA GLY A 33 1.65 -0.24 -8.99
C GLY A 33 1.99 -1.70 -9.15
N MET A 34 1.91 -2.22 -10.38
CA MET A 34 2.23 -3.63 -10.62
C MET A 34 3.68 -3.96 -10.29
N GLU A 35 4.60 -3.02 -10.52
CA GLU A 35 6.00 -3.24 -10.16
C GLU A 35 6.17 -3.33 -8.64
N VAL A 36 5.45 -2.46 -7.92
CA VAL A 36 5.51 -2.47 -6.47
C VAL A 36 4.87 -3.74 -5.92
N VAL A 37 3.75 -4.16 -6.50
CA VAL A 37 3.09 -5.41 -6.08
C VAL A 37 4.05 -6.59 -6.24
N ALA A 38 4.75 -6.67 -7.38
CA ALA A 38 5.69 -7.76 -7.62
C ALA A 38 6.86 -7.73 -6.63
N ALA A 39 7.41 -6.55 -6.38
CA ALA A 39 8.52 -6.40 -5.43
C ALA A 39 8.10 -6.76 -4.00
N MET A 40 6.89 -6.36 -3.62
CA MET A 40 6.37 -6.68 -2.29
C MET A 40 6.14 -8.19 -2.14
N ARG A 41 5.64 -8.84 -3.21
CA ARG A 41 5.43 -10.28 -3.18
C ARG A 41 6.76 -11.02 -2.96
N GLU A 42 7.82 -10.55 -3.58
CA GLU A 42 9.14 -11.14 -3.37
C GLU A 42 9.62 -11.03 -1.94
N ARG A 43 9.08 -10.05 -1.21
CA ARG A 43 9.40 -9.85 0.20
C ARG A 43 8.39 -10.50 1.13
N GLY A 44 7.47 -11.29 0.56
CA GLY A 44 6.49 -12.03 1.34
C GLY A 44 5.25 -11.23 1.73
N VAL A 45 5.04 -10.07 1.12
CA VAL A 45 3.89 -9.22 1.41
C VAL A 45 2.97 -9.17 0.20
N ARG A 46 1.71 -9.50 0.39
CA ARG A 46 0.72 -9.49 -0.69
C ARG A 46 -0.10 -8.22 -0.66
N ILE A 47 -0.06 -7.48 -1.76
CA ILE A 47 -0.92 -6.33 -1.97
C ILE A 47 -1.47 -6.41 -3.38
N SER A 48 -2.37 -5.51 -3.74
CA SER A 48 -3.01 -5.52 -5.05
C SER A 48 -2.86 -4.17 -5.73
N THR A 49 -3.20 -4.14 -7.02
CA THR A 49 -3.34 -2.88 -7.74
C THR A 49 -4.81 -2.48 -7.76
N VAL A 50 -5.05 -1.21 -8.10
CA VAL A 50 -6.40 -0.72 -8.36
C VAL A 50 -6.63 -0.87 -9.86
N GLY A 51 -7.83 -1.28 -10.26
CA GLY A 51 -8.14 -1.46 -11.68
C GLY A 51 -8.28 -0.14 -12.41
N GLY A 52 -8.05 -0.18 -13.74
CA GLY A 52 -8.21 0.98 -14.60
C GLY A 52 -6.90 1.71 -14.87
N ASP A 53 -6.78 2.26 -16.09
CA ASP A 53 -5.54 2.93 -16.51
C ASP A 53 -5.23 4.16 -15.68
N GLU A 54 -6.24 4.86 -15.23
CA GLU A 54 -6.06 6.08 -14.43
C GLU A 54 -5.50 5.79 -13.05
N PHE A 55 -5.50 4.52 -12.63
CA PHE A 55 -4.97 4.11 -11.34
C PHE A 55 -3.71 3.25 -11.47
N ALA A 56 -2.99 3.38 -12.59
CA ALA A 56 -1.81 2.55 -12.86
C ALA A 56 -0.73 2.69 -11.80
N ASN A 57 -0.65 3.86 -11.15
CA ASN A 57 0.37 4.13 -10.11
C ASN A 57 -0.17 3.92 -8.69
N TYR A 58 -1.29 3.23 -8.56
CA TYR A 58 -1.91 3.00 -7.26
C TYR A 58 -1.65 1.59 -6.76
N ILE A 59 -1.52 1.45 -5.45
CA ILE A 59 -1.54 0.14 -4.79
C ILE A 59 -2.72 0.10 -3.84
N ARG A 60 -3.16 -1.10 -3.50
CA ARG A 60 -4.29 -1.31 -2.60
C ARG A 60 -3.95 -2.39 -1.59
N LEU A 61 -4.22 -2.10 -0.33
CA LEU A 61 -4.00 -3.03 0.77
C LEU A 61 -5.33 -3.31 1.48
N SER A 62 -5.67 -4.59 1.65
CA SER A 62 -6.80 -4.97 2.49
C SER A 62 -6.38 -4.91 3.95
N MET A 63 -7.26 -4.43 4.81
CA MET A 63 -6.99 -4.42 6.24
C MET A 63 -6.95 -5.84 6.76
N GLY A 64 -5.93 -6.14 7.56
CA GLY A 64 -5.73 -7.46 8.12
C GLY A 64 -5.30 -7.38 9.56
N ILE A 65 -4.46 -8.32 9.97
CA ILE A 65 -3.96 -8.37 11.34
C ILE A 65 -2.77 -7.42 11.49
N PRO A 66 -2.47 -6.99 12.74
CA PRO A 66 -1.41 -6.01 12.98
C PRO A 66 -0.03 -6.41 12.44
N GLU A 67 0.30 -7.69 12.49
CA GLU A 67 1.60 -8.17 11.99
C GLU A 67 1.72 -7.95 10.48
N ASP A 68 0.61 -8.11 9.76
CA ASP A 68 0.61 -7.86 8.31
C ASP A 68 0.83 -6.38 8.01
N THR A 69 0.24 -5.51 8.83
CA THR A 69 0.42 -4.07 8.68
C THR A 69 1.87 -3.67 8.90
N ASP A 70 2.50 -4.22 9.95
CA ASP A 70 3.89 -3.93 10.24
C ASP A 70 4.79 -4.36 9.08
N ALA A 71 4.57 -5.57 8.56
CA ALA A 71 5.35 -6.08 7.44
C ALA A 71 5.13 -5.23 6.19
N PHE A 72 3.89 -4.84 5.93
CA PHE A 72 3.56 -4.00 4.79
C PHE A 72 4.32 -2.67 4.85
N LEU A 73 4.23 -1.98 5.98
CA LEU A 73 4.86 -0.67 6.10
C LEU A 73 6.38 -0.76 6.01
N LYS A 74 6.95 -1.76 6.65
CA LYS A 74 8.40 -1.95 6.64
C LYS A 74 8.92 -2.23 5.24
N GLU A 75 8.30 -3.20 4.56
CA GLU A 75 8.77 -3.61 3.25
C GLU A 75 8.47 -2.58 2.19
N LEU A 76 7.32 -1.90 2.29
CA LEU A 76 6.98 -0.85 1.34
C LEU A 76 8.01 0.28 1.41
N ARG A 77 8.42 0.66 2.62
CA ARG A 77 9.42 1.70 2.81
C ARG A 77 10.72 1.34 2.09
N GLU A 78 11.11 0.06 2.15
CA GLU A 78 12.31 -0.41 1.46
C GLU A 78 12.13 -0.43 -0.05
N VAL A 79 10.97 -0.87 -0.52
CA VAL A 79 10.69 -0.95 -1.96
C VAL A 79 10.66 0.44 -2.61
N LEU A 80 10.14 1.43 -1.89
CA LEU A 80 9.96 2.78 -2.43
C LEU A 80 11.16 3.70 -2.19
N LYS A 81 12.21 3.17 -1.62
CA LYS A 81 13.43 3.93 -1.38
C LYS A 81 14.05 4.47 -2.66
#